data_febe0d8098ebdc3f26a4eb209d8cf25e
#
_entry.id   febe0d8098ebdc3f26a4eb209d8cf25e
#
_cell.length_a   1.000
_cell.length_b   1.000
_cell.length_c   1.000
_cell.angle_alpha   90.00
_cell.angle_beta   90.00
_cell.angle_gamma   90.00
#
_symmetry.space_group_name_H-M   'P 1'
#
loop_
_entity.id
_entity.type
_entity.pdbx_description
1 polymer ?
#
loop_
_entity_poly.entity_id
_entity_poly.type
_entity_poly.pdbx_seq_one_letter_code
_entity_poly.pdbx_strand_id
1 'polypeptide(L)'
;FENEFVYLQKPTPSLYSLAGGQDVVYIGSFSRLLLPSIRISFMVLPPGLLAAYKEKAACYNQTASKAEQIALCQFIRDGHLAAQTRKLRRLYSSKLHQLLQEVERVFGTEVPIKIGAAGTSLALTLSTKLSKDALSRKARAQGLGLQIQKEGPEGITVILSCSSMKTEDFLPALTLLRKIVTEP
;
A
#
# COMPACT_ATOMS: atom_id res chain seq x y z
N PHE A 1 -7.99 4.15 -3.52
CA PHE A 1 -6.72 4.40 -2.83
C PHE A 1 -5.65 3.48 -3.39
N GLU A 2 -4.43 3.99 -3.67
CA GLU A 2 -3.30 3.25 -4.27
C GLU A 2 -3.56 2.70 -5.70
N ASN A 3 -4.57 3.17 -6.38
CA ASN A 3 -4.90 2.71 -7.72
C ASN A 3 -3.78 2.98 -8.75
N GLU A 4 -2.92 3.94 -8.44
CA GLU A 4 -1.74 4.28 -9.22
C GLU A 4 -0.70 3.15 -9.27
N PHE A 5 -0.70 2.26 -8.27
CA PHE A 5 0.22 1.12 -8.18
C PHE A 5 -0.38 -0.19 -8.67
N VAL A 6 -1.66 -0.23 -9.03
CA VAL A 6 -2.28 -1.43 -9.60
C VAL A 6 -1.67 -1.72 -10.96
N TYR A 7 -0.96 -2.85 -11.09
CA TYR A 7 -0.28 -3.29 -12.31
C TYR A 7 -0.51 -4.77 -12.66
N LEU A 8 -1.03 -5.57 -11.71
CA LEU A 8 -1.30 -6.99 -11.93
C LEU A 8 -2.68 -7.26 -12.51
N GLN A 9 -3.57 -6.30 -12.43
CA GLN A 9 -4.93 -6.38 -12.94
C GLN A 9 -5.38 -5.01 -13.47
N LYS A 10 -6.47 -4.97 -14.22
CA LYS A 10 -7.05 -3.69 -14.64
C LYS A 10 -7.45 -2.89 -13.40
N PRO A 11 -7.10 -1.59 -13.32
CA PRO A 11 -7.53 -0.73 -12.23
C PRO A 11 -9.07 -0.75 -12.14
N THR A 12 -9.59 -0.97 -10.95
CA THR A 12 -11.03 -0.89 -10.70
C THR A 12 -11.47 0.58 -10.81
N PRO A 13 -12.55 0.89 -11.53
CA PRO A 13 -13.10 2.23 -11.57
C PRO A 13 -13.39 2.73 -10.15
N SER A 14 -13.09 4.01 -9.89
CA SER A 14 -13.44 4.64 -8.61
C SER A 14 -14.95 4.79 -8.48
N LEU A 15 -15.46 4.85 -7.25
CA LEU A 15 -16.88 5.17 -7.01
C LEU A 15 -17.28 6.50 -7.65
N TYR A 16 -16.37 7.48 -7.66
CA TYR A 16 -16.56 8.74 -8.34
C TYR A 16 -16.80 8.57 -9.86
N SER A 17 -15.99 7.72 -10.50
CA SER A 17 -16.14 7.40 -11.93
C SER A 17 -17.45 6.65 -12.20
N LEU A 18 -17.80 5.68 -11.35
CA LEU A 18 -19.04 4.90 -11.48
C LEU A 18 -20.29 5.74 -11.28
N ALA A 19 -20.23 6.73 -10.38
CA ALA A 19 -21.32 7.69 -10.14
C ALA A 19 -21.36 8.87 -11.15
N GLY A 20 -20.53 8.82 -12.20
CA GLY A 20 -20.46 9.92 -13.18
C GLY A 20 -20.07 11.28 -12.58
N GLY A 21 -19.35 11.31 -11.47
CA GLY A 21 -18.98 12.53 -10.76
C GLY A 21 -20.08 13.13 -9.89
N GLN A 22 -21.22 12.45 -9.77
CA GLN A 22 -22.36 12.86 -8.92
C GLN A 22 -22.26 12.19 -7.55
N ASP A 23 -22.68 12.87 -6.51
CA ASP A 23 -22.90 12.36 -5.13
C ASP A 23 -21.68 11.69 -4.45
N VAL A 24 -20.50 11.73 -5.04
CA VAL A 24 -19.27 11.15 -4.52
C VAL A 24 -18.16 12.20 -4.46
N VAL A 25 -17.57 12.37 -3.28
CA VAL A 25 -16.34 13.18 -3.12
C VAL A 25 -15.14 12.29 -3.43
N TYR A 26 -14.34 12.68 -4.41
CA TYR A 26 -13.08 11.98 -4.70
C TYR A 26 -11.93 12.65 -3.96
N ILE A 27 -11.17 11.87 -3.20
CA ILE A 27 -10.01 12.36 -2.44
C ILE A 27 -8.75 11.63 -2.94
N GLY A 28 -7.69 12.42 -3.20
CA GLY A 28 -6.40 11.91 -3.60
C GLY A 28 -5.25 12.56 -2.83
N SER A 29 -4.09 11.90 -2.81
CA SER A 29 -2.88 12.40 -2.13
C SER A 29 -1.65 12.10 -2.96
N PHE A 30 -0.72 13.07 -3.00
CA PHE A 30 0.57 12.92 -3.67
C PHE A 30 1.67 12.33 -2.78
N SER A 31 1.42 12.20 -1.46
CA SER A 31 2.43 11.77 -0.48
C SER A 31 3.02 10.39 -0.78
N ARG A 32 2.27 9.47 -1.37
CA ARG A 32 2.78 8.12 -1.71
C ARG A 32 3.46 8.04 -3.07
N LEU A 33 3.03 8.88 -4.01
CA LEU A 33 3.64 8.91 -5.35
C LEU A 33 4.96 9.65 -5.39
N LEU A 34 5.12 10.62 -4.50
CA LEU A 34 6.31 11.49 -4.46
C LEU A 34 7.09 11.26 -3.17
N LEU A 35 6.85 12.07 -2.17
CA LEU A 35 7.54 12.02 -0.88
C LEU A 35 6.52 12.16 0.26
N PRO A 36 6.67 11.44 1.37
CA PRO A 36 5.81 11.58 2.54
C PRO A 36 5.79 12.99 3.14
N SER A 37 6.88 13.77 2.94
CA SER A 37 6.99 15.15 3.36
C SER A 37 6.14 16.12 2.55
N ILE A 38 5.80 15.78 1.31
CA ILE A 38 4.83 16.54 0.50
C ILE A 38 3.43 16.29 1.06
N ARG A 39 2.94 17.23 1.85
CA ARG A 39 1.66 17.14 2.54
C ARG A 39 0.52 17.73 1.70
N ILE A 40 0.50 17.41 0.41
CA ILE A 40 -0.54 17.86 -0.52
C ILE A 40 -1.49 16.73 -0.83
N SER A 41 -2.77 16.98 -0.56
CA SER A 41 -3.89 16.16 -1.00
C SER A 41 -4.88 17.05 -1.74
N PHE A 42 -5.78 16.44 -2.49
CA PHE A 42 -6.82 17.14 -3.23
C PHE A 42 -8.15 16.43 -3.07
N MET A 43 -9.22 17.17 -3.29
CA MET A 43 -10.55 16.60 -3.40
C MET A 43 -11.26 17.16 -4.64
N VAL A 44 -12.07 16.32 -5.27
CA VAL A 44 -12.99 16.70 -6.33
C VAL A 44 -14.40 16.59 -5.76
N LEU A 45 -15.08 17.71 -5.72
CA LEU A 45 -16.42 17.81 -5.16
C LEU A 45 -17.48 17.62 -6.25
N PRO A 46 -18.58 16.91 -5.95
CA PRO A 46 -19.74 16.90 -6.83
C PRO A 46 -20.36 18.30 -6.89
N PRO A 47 -21.04 18.65 -8.01
CA PRO A 47 -21.60 19.99 -8.22
C PRO A 47 -22.50 20.47 -7.08
N GLY A 48 -23.29 19.57 -6.49
CA GLY A 48 -24.22 19.90 -5.39
C GLY A 48 -23.54 20.39 -4.10
N LEU A 49 -22.27 20.01 -3.87
CA LEU A 49 -21.51 20.45 -2.69
C LEU A 49 -20.64 21.68 -2.94
N LEU A 50 -20.44 22.06 -4.20
CA LEU A 50 -19.47 23.09 -4.56
C LEU A 50 -19.83 24.47 -4.01
N ALA A 51 -21.10 24.85 -4.02
CA ALA A 51 -21.56 26.16 -3.53
C ALA A 51 -21.35 26.27 -2.00
N ALA A 52 -21.82 25.28 -1.25
CA ALA A 52 -21.64 25.23 0.20
C ALA A 52 -20.17 25.16 0.62
N TYR A 53 -19.34 24.45 -0.16
CA TYR A 53 -17.90 24.43 0.08
C TYR A 53 -17.25 25.80 -0.11
N LYS A 54 -17.56 26.51 -1.21
CA LYS A 54 -17.00 27.84 -1.49
C LYS A 54 -17.33 28.86 -0.40
N GLU A 55 -18.55 28.84 0.08
CA GLU A 55 -18.98 29.71 1.19
C GLU A 55 -18.17 29.47 2.46
N LYS A 56 -18.04 28.21 2.86
CA LYS A 56 -17.30 27.82 4.07
C LYS A 56 -15.78 27.94 3.91
N ALA A 57 -15.25 27.61 2.74
CA ALA A 57 -13.81 27.65 2.49
C ALA A 57 -13.24 29.08 2.54
N ALA A 58 -14.07 30.11 2.28
CA ALA A 58 -13.66 31.51 2.43
C ALA A 58 -13.29 31.87 3.89
N CYS A 59 -13.78 31.10 4.87
CA CYS A 59 -13.49 31.29 6.30
C CYS A 59 -12.18 30.64 6.77
N TYR A 60 -11.52 29.86 5.91
CA TYR A 60 -10.34 29.08 6.29
C TYR A 60 -9.14 29.43 5.40
N ASN A 61 -7.95 29.43 6.01
CA ASN A 61 -6.71 29.56 5.25
C ASN A 61 -6.35 28.23 4.58
N GLN A 62 -5.84 28.32 3.35
CA GLN A 62 -5.26 27.17 2.65
C GLN A 62 -4.03 26.67 3.41
N THR A 63 -4.06 25.40 3.81
CA THR A 63 -2.98 24.76 4.59
C THR A 63 -1.85 24.22 3.71
N ALA A 64 -2.09 23.95 2.43
CA ALA A 64 -1.07 23.52 1.49
C ALA A 64 -0.25 24.73 1.01
N SER A 65 1.07 24.63 1.05
CA SER A 65 2.00 25.68 0.61
C SER A 65 1.79 26.04 -0.86
N LYS A 66 1.62 27.33 -1.17
CA LYS A 66 1.48 27.80 -2.57
C LYS A 66 2.73 27.50 -3.40
N ALA A 67 3.93 27.61 -2.81
CA ALA A 67 5.17 27.28 -3.52
C ALA A 67 5.23 25.81 -3.91
N GLU A 68 4.86 24.90 -3.00
CA GLU A 68 4.79 23.46 -3.28
C GLU A 68 3.71 23.14 -4.32
N GLN A 69 2.56 23.83 -4.28
CA GLN A 69 1.51 23.65 -5.31
C GLN A 69 2.02 24.06 -6.70
N ILE A 70 2.74 25.19 -6.81
CA ILE A 70 3.30 25.67 -8.08
C ILE A 70 4.35 24.67 -8.60
N ALA A 71 5.26 24.24 -7.73
CA ALA A 71 6.28 23.25 -8.10
C ALA A 71 5.64 21.93 -8.56
N LEU A 72 4.61 21.46 -7.85
CA LEU A 72 3.86 20.26 -8.22
C LEU A 72 3.14 20.41 -9.55
N CYS A 73 2.55 21.57 -9.83
CA CYS A 73 1.92 21.87 -11.11
C CYS A 73 2.93 21.78 -12.27
N GLN A 74 4.12 22.35 -12.11
CA GLN A 74 5.19 22.22 -13.12
C GLN A 74 5.61 20.77 -13.29
N PHE A 75 5.88 20.06 -12.18
CA PHE A 75 6.25 18.65 -12.20
C PHE A 75 5.25 17.76 -12.95
N ILE A 76 3.95 18.05 -12.79
CA ILE A 76 2.88 17.33 -13.52
C ILE A 76 2.89 17.71 -15.01
N ARG A 77 2.96 19.01 -15.35
CA ARG A 77 2.94 19.52 -16.72
C ARG A 77 4.11 18.99 -17.55
N ASP A 78 5.29 18.90 -16.94
CA ASP A 78 6.50 18.40 -17.59
C ASP A 78 6.52 16.88 -17.71
N GLY A 79 5.45 16.18 -17.27
CA GLY A 79 5.30 14.74 -17.38
C GLY A 79 6.10 13.93 -16.35
N HIS A 80 6.78 14.58 -15.42
CA HIS A 80 7.61 13.93 -14.41
C HIS A 80 6.81 13.03 -13.47
N LEU A 81 5.58 13.42 -13.09
CA LEU A 81 4.71 12.60 -12.27
C LEU A 81 4.38 11.26 -12.96
N ALA A 82 4.05 11.29 -14.24
CA ALA A 82 3.78 10.08 -15.01
C ALA A 82 5.02 9.19 -15.15
N ALA A 83 6.19 9.78 -15.36
CA ALA A 83 7.46 9.06 -15.42
C ALA A 83 7.80 8.41 -14.07
N GLN A 84 7.63 9.13 -12.97
CA GLN A 84 7.82 8.61 -11.61
C GLN A 84 6.87 7.46 -11.30
N THR A 85 5.59 7.58 -11.65
CA THR A 85 4.61 6.52 -11.46
C THR A 85 5.01 5.24 -12.21
N ARG A 86 5.44 5.35 -13.48
CA ARG A 86 5.93 4.20 -14.25
C ARG A 86 7.16 3.57 -13.61
N LYS A 87 8.12 4.37 -13.12
CA LYS A 87 9.32 3.89 -12.43
C LYS A 87 8.96 3.12 -11.16
N LEU A 88 8.07 3.66 -10.33
CA LEU A 88 7.61 3.01 -9.10
C LEU A 88 6.85 1.70 -9.38
N ARG A 89 5.99 1.68 -10.38
CA ARG A 89 5.30 0.45 -10.82
C ARG A 89 6.29 -0.65 -11.19
N ARG A 90 7.31 -0.36 -11.98
CA ARG A 90 8.35 -1.34 -12.34
C ARG A 90 9.11 -1.83 -11.12
N LEU A 91 9.51 -0.92 -10.24
CA LEU A 91 10.23 -1.24 -9.01
C LEU A 91 9.40 -2.19 -8.12
N TYR A 92 8.15 -1.84 -7.82
CA TYR A 92 7.31 -2.64 -6.95
C TYR A 92 6.89 -3.97 -7.59
N SER A 93 6.67 -4.00 -8.89
CA SER A 93 6.44 -5.24 -9.63
C SER A 93 7.61 -6.21 -9.50
N SER A 94 8.84 -5.73 -9.70
CA SER A 94 10.05 -6.53 -9.53
C SER A 94 10.22 -7.02 -8.09
N LYS A 95 10.05 -6.13 -7.11
CA LYS A 95 10.15 -6.50 -5.68
C LYS A 95 9.10 -7.51 -5.25
N LEU A 96 7.86 -7.35 -5.71
CA LEU A 96 6.81 -8.32 -5.39
C LEU A 96 7.10 -9.69 -5.99
N HIS A 97 7.56 -9.72 -7.25
CA HIS A 97 7.94 -10.98 -7.89
C HIS A 97 9.05 -11.71 -7.12
N GLN A 98 10.09 -10.99 -6.72
CA GLN A 98 11.16 -11.54 -5.89
C GLN A 98 10.65 -12.02 -4.52
N LEU A 99 9.76 -11.25 -3.86
CA LEU A 99 9.16 -11.66 -2.60
C LEU A 99 8.34 -12.94 -2.75
N LEU A 100 7.56 -13.09 -3.83
CA LEU A 100 6.82 -14.31 -4.13
C LEU A 100 7.75 -15.50 -4.32
N GLN A 101 8.81 -15.36 -5.08
CA GLN A 101 9.81 -16.42 -5.28
C GLN A 101 10.45 -16.87 -3.95
N GLU A 102 10.80 -15.91 -3.08
CA GLU A 102 11.37 -16.26 -1.78
C GLU A 102 10.34 -16.88 -0.82
N VAL A 103 9.07 -16.48 -0.89
CA VAL A 103 7.99 -17.14 -0.13
C VAL A 103 7.80 -18.58 -0.60
N GLU A 104 7.74 -18.83 -1.89
CA GLU A 104 7.65 -20.20 -2.44
C GLU A 104 8.86 -21.05 -2.06
N ARG A 105 10.05 -20.49 -2.11
CA ARG A 105 11.30 -21.15 -1.71
C ARG A 105 11.31 -21.58 -0.24
N VAL A 106 10.81 -20.70 0.65
CA VAL A 106 10.85 -20.91 2.10
C VAL A 106 9.66 -21.73 2.59
N PHE A 107 8.44 -21.45 2.13
CA PHE A 107 7.21 -22.05 2.64
C PHE A 107 6.62 -23.14 1.72
N GLY A 108 7.10 -23.23 0.48
CA GLY A 108 6.56 -24.13 -0.54
C GLY A 108 5.41 -23.49 -1.34
N THR A 109 4.99 -24.17 -2.40
CA THR A 109 3.97 -23.68 -3.34
C THR A 109 2.52 -23.84 -2.83
N GLU A 110 2.31 -24.69 -1.82
CA GLU A 110 0.99 -25.00 -1.27
C GLU A 110 0.50 -23.98 -0.24
N VAL A 111 1.35 -23.03 0.18
CA VAL A 111 0.97 -22.03 1.17
C VAL A 111 -0.01 -21.02 0.57
N PRO A 112 -1.16 -20.74 1.23
CA PRO A 112 -2.14 -19.80 0.69
C PRO A 112 -1.59 -18.37 0.67
N ILE A 113 -1.51 -17.79 -0.54
CA ILE A 113 -1.04 -16.43 -0.79
C ILE A 113 -2.15 -15.63 -1.48
N LYS A 114 -2.38 -14.41 -0.99
CA LYS A 114 -3.25 -13.43 -1.64
C LYS A 114 -2.48 -12.12 -1.86
N ILE A 115 -2.33 -11.73 -3.11
CA ILE A 115 -1.67 -10.47 -3.45
C ILE A 115 -2.62 -9.30 -3.15
N GLY A 116 -2.10 -8.26 -2.50
CA GLY A 116 -2.85 -7.03 -2.25
C GLY A 116 -3.17 -6.28 -3.55
N ALA A 117 -4.30 -5.57 -3.58
CA ALA A 117 -4.79 -4.89 -4.79
C ALA A 117 -3.77 -3.91 -5.40
N ALA A 118 -2.99 -3.24 -4.57
CA ALA A 118 -1.94 -2.31 -5.01
C ALA A 118 -0.65 -3.00 -5.52
N GLY A 119 -0.52 -4.33 -5.37
CA GLY A 119 0.68 -5.05 -5.79
C GLY A 119 1.95 -4.72 -4.97
N THR A 120 1.80 -4.09 -3.80
CA THR A 120 2.92 -3.72 -2.92
C THR A 120 3.04 -4.61 -1.69
N SER A 121 2.10 -5.54 -1.51
CA SER A 121 2.04 -6.46 -0.38
C SER A 121 1.40 -7.78 -0.77
N LEU A 122 1.64 -8.81 0.03
CA LEU A 122 0.92 -10.07 -0.03
C LEU A 122 0.46 -10.49 1.37
N ALA A 123 -0.66 -11.18 1.43
CA ALA A 123 -1.14 -11.86 2.62
C ALA A 123 -0.74 -13.33 2.52
N LEU A 124 -0.02 -13.82 3.53
CA LEU A 124 0.45 -15.18 3.65
C LEU A 124 -0.25 -15.85 4.83
N THR A 125 -0.96 -16.97 4.60
CA THR A 125 -1.62 -17.70 5.67
C THR A 125 -0.72 -18.84 6.14
N LEU A 126 -0.30 -18.75 7.40
CA LEU A 126 0.65 -19.66 8.03
C LEU A 126 -0.08 -20.65 8.94
N SER A 127 0.03 -21.94 8.65
CA SER A 127 -0.45 -22.97 9.57
C SER A 127 0.50 -23.05 10.78
N THR A 128 -0.03 -22.72 11.97
CA THR A 128 0.73 -22.72 13.22
C THR A 128 -0.19 -22.95 14.41
N LYS A 129 0.39 -23.52 15.48
CA LYS A 129 -0.29 -23.69 16.79
C LYS A 129 -0.14 -22.45 17.68
N LEU A 130 0.66 -21.47 17.26
CA LEU A 130 0.83 -20.23 18.02
C LEU A 130 -0.44 -19.37 17.91
N SER A 131 -0.79 -18.69 19.00
CA SER A 131 -1.75 -17.59 18.92
C SER A 131 -1.12 -16.35 18.27
N LYS A 132 -1.97 -15.44 17.80
CA LYS A 132 -1.55 -14.14 17.22
C LYS A 132 -0.57 -13.41 18.14
N ASP A 133 -0.86 -13.36 19.44
CA ASP A 133 -0.03 -12.64 20.42
C ASP A 133 1.31 -13.36 20.67
N ALA A 134 1.30 -14.68 20.71
CA ALA A 134 2.52 -15.47 20.86
C ALA A 134 3.44 -15.30 19.64
N LEU A 135 2.89 -15.38 18.43
CA LEU A 135 3.62 -15.14 17.19
C LEU A 135 4.22 -13.74 17.14
N SER A 136 3.42 -12.72 17.48
CA SER A 136 3.89 -11.32 17.49
C SER A 136 5.03 -11.10 18.49
N ARG A 137 4.92 -11.65 19.71
CA ARG A 137 5.97 -11.55 20.73
C ARG A 137 7.26 -12.25 20.32
N LYS A 138 7.17 -13.53 19.84
CA LYS A 138 8.34 -14.30 19.39
C LYS A 138 9.06 -13.60 18.24
N ALA A 139 8.29 -13.08 17.27
CA ALA A 139 8.85 -12.36 16.13
C ALA A 139 9.58 -11.08 16.56
N ARG A 140 8.96 -10.27 17.43
CA ARG A 140 9.59 -9.03 17.96
C ARG A 140 10.86 -9.33 18.77
N ALA A 141 10.87 -10.39 19.56
CA ALA A 141 12.05 -10.78 20.33
C ALA A 141 13.26 -11.13 19.45
N GLN A 142 13.00 -11.50 18.18
CA GLN A 142 14.03 -11.80 17.18
C GLN A 142 14.21 -10.65 16.15
N GLY A 143 13.66 -9.47 16.43
CA GLY A 143 13.81 -8.28 15.59
C GLY A 143 12.90 -8.26 14.36
N LEU A 144 11.92 -9.17 14.26
CA LEU A 144 10.99 -9.24 13.13
C LEU A 144 9.66 -8.57 13.48
N GLY A 145 9.36 -7.44 12.85
CA GLY A 145 8.06 -6.79 12.95
C GLY A 145 7.04 -7.45 12.03
N LEU A 146 5.95 -8.01 12.58
CA LEU A 146 4.88 -8.63 11.80
C LEU A 146 3.60 -7.80 11.84
N GLN A 147 2.99 -7.63 10.68
CA GLN A 147 1.62 -7.14 10.56
C GLN A 147 0.69 -8.35 10.43
N ILE A 148 -0.06 -8.67 11.49
CA ILE A 148 -0.99 -9.78 11.49
C ILE A 148 -2.38 -9.26 11.16
N GLN A 149 -3.00 -9.81 10.12
CA GLN A 149 -4.32 -9.40 9.64
C GLN A 149 -5.45 -10.14 10.38
N LYS A 150 -5.37 -11.46 10.44
CA LYS A 150 -6.40 -12.28 11.10
C LYS A 150 -5.81 -13.57 11.65
N GLU A 151 -6.51 -14.16 12.62
CA GLU A 151 -6.35 -15.52 13.10
C GLU A 151 -7.64 -16.28 12.76
N GLY A 152 -7.54 -17.52 12.31
CA GLY A 152 -8.67 -18.32 11.88
C GLY A 152 -8.36 -19.81 11.87
N PRO A 153 -9.31 -20.67 11.46
CA PRO A 153 -9.15 -22.13 11.48
C PRO A 153 -8.02 -22.63 10.57
N GLU A 154 -7.71 -21.90 9.51
CA GLU A 154 -6.63 -22.23 8.57
C GLU A 154 -5.25 -21.75 9.05
N GLY A 155 -5.18 -20.99 10.14
CA GLY A 155 -3.95 -20.45 10.68
C GLY A 155 -3.96 -18.92 10.82
N ILE A 156 -2.77 -18.34 10.85
CA ILE A 156 -2.57 -16.90 11.03
C ILE A 156 -2.20 -16.27 9.70
N THR A 157 -2.95 -15.26 9.28
CA THR A 157 -2.63 -14.48 8.07
C THR A 157 -1.77 -13.28 8.43
N VAL A 158 -0.57 -13.22 7.88
CA VAL A 158 0.38 -12.11 8.01
C VAL A 158 0.45 -11.31 6.70
N ILE A 159 0.63 -10.01 6.81
CA ILE A 159 0.85 -9.12 5.65
C ILE A 159 2.35 -8.88 5.50
N LEU A 160 2.88 -9.23 4.35
CA LEU A 160 4.26 -8.96 3.94
C LEU A 160 4.25 -7.81 2.93
N SER A 161 4.95 -6.72 3.24
CA SER A 161 5.06 -5.56 2.34
C SER A 161 6.42 -5.51 1.68
N CYS A 162 6.45 -5.54 0.35
CA CYS A 162 7.70 -5.39 -0.41
C CYS A 162 8.20 -3.94 -0.46
N SER A 163 7.41 -2.96 -0.03
CA SER A 163 7.79 -1.54 -0.07
C SER A 163 8.73 -1.13 1.04
N SER A 164 8.64 -1.77 2.21
CA SER A 164 9.37 -1.38 3.43
C SER A 164 10.68 -2.13 3.65
N MET A 165 10.94 -3.18 2.87
CA MET A 165 12.15 -4.00 3.01
C MET A 165 13.03 -3.89 1.77
N LYS A 166 14.33 -4.06 1.94
CA LYS A 166 15.25 -4.31 0.82
C LYS A 166 15.07 -5.75 0.33
N THR A 167 15.35 -5.98 -0.95
CA THR A 167 15.19 -7.32 -1.55
C THR A 167 16.14 -8.36 -0.95
N GLU A 168 17.34 -7.93 -0.54
CA GLU A 168 18.33 -8.77 0.14
C GLU A 168 17.87 -9.29 1.50
N ASP A 169 16.90 -8.61 2.14
CA ASP A 169 16.37 -8.99 3.47
C ASP A 169 15.18 -9.96 3.37
N PHE A 170 14.64 -10.22 2.19
CA PHE A 170 13.46 -11.08 2.06
C PHE A 170 13.72 -12.51 2.52
N LEU A 171 14.76 -13.15 2.01
CA LEU A 171 15.09 -14.54 2.36
C LEU A 171 15.43 -14.69 3.86
N PRO A 172 16.31 -13.87 4.46
CA PRO A 172 16.58 -13.94 5.89
C PRO A 172 15.33 -13.79 6.76
N ALA A 173 14.48 -12.78 6.46
CA ALA A 173 13.27 -12.53 7.22
C ALA A 173 12.24 -13.68 7.10
N LEU A 174 12.05 -14.21 5.90
CA LEU A 174 11.14 -15.34 5.67
C LEU A 174 11.65 -16.64 6.32
N THR A 175 12.95 -16.89 6.27
CA THR A 175 13.58 -18.05 6.95
C THR A 175 13.37 -17.95 8.46
N LEU A 176 13.59 -16.78 9.03
CA LEU A 176 13.34 -16.51 10.44
C LEU A 176 11.86 -16.68 10.80
N LEU A 177 10.95 -16.15 9.98
CA LEU A 177 9.51 -16.33 10.18
C LEU A 177 9.12 -17.82 10.17
N ARG A 178 9.63 -18.60 9.20
CA ARG A 178 9.39 -20.05 9.15
C ARG A 178 9.86 -20.75 10.42
N LYS A 179 11.07 -20.43 10.88
CA LYS A 179 11.61 -21.00 12.13
C LYS A 179 10.69 -20.72 13.32
N ILE A 180 10.24 -19.47 13.50
CA ILE A 180 9.33 -19.08 14.59
C ILE A 180 7.99 -19.82 14.52
N VAL A 181 7.47 -20.07 13.33
CA VAL A 181 6.18 -20.73 13.11
C VAL A 181 6.26 -22.24 13.35
N THR A 182 7.41 -22.88 13.03
CA THR A 182 7.61 -24.33 13.14
C THR A 182 8.18 -24.78 14.48
N GLU A 183 8.90 -23.91 15.19
CA GLU A 183 9.46 -24.18 16.52
C GLU A 183 8.49 -23.63 17.60
N PRO A 184 7.77 -24.51 18.32
CA PRO A 184 6.79 -24.13 19.34
C PRO A 184 7.39 -23.43 20.57
#